data_3eb9af94d23be68bec6a574364271c18
#
_entry.id   3eb9af94d23be68bec6a574364271c18
#
_cell.length_a   1.000
_cell.length_b   1.000
_cell.length_c   1.000
_cell.angle_alpha   90.00
_cell.angle_beta   90.00
_cell.angle_gamma   90.00
#
_symmetry.space_group_name_H-M   'P 1'
#
loop_
_entity.id
_entity.type
_entity.pdbx_description
1 polymer ?
#
loop_
_entity_poly.entity_id
_entity_poly.type
_entity_poly.pdbx_seq_one_letter_code
_entity_poly.pdbx_strand_id
1 'polypeptide(L)'
;MVERDTHDVGSLIIMKYIKLVLNSNLQYYAKQNHTSIGNYFYTESHPTKSAVVGMVGAALGIPRNDSKLDWLYENLDVKYHCERPGSKIIDFQTVRPTKGEHFFTVEGKKSTSDAAIIKHVEFLQDSLFFVYIGGEETLLKEIHAAFCNPVYPTFLGRRRCIPIGRIISKEYEPINMEELKDVYDCV
;
A
#
# COMPACT_ATOMS: atom_id res chain seq x y z
N MET A 1 -36.53 -47.21 -5.22
CA MET A 1 -36.94 -45.83 -4.93
C MET A 1 -35.84 -45.26 -4.09
N VAL A 2 -34.90 -44.58 -4.74
CA VAL A 2 -33.69 -44.04 -4.08
C VAL A 2 -33.88 -42.55 -4.03
N GLU A 3 -34.10 -42.04 -2.83
CA GLU A 3 -34.13 -40.61 -2.57
C GLU A 3 -32.72 -40.03 -2.82
N ARG A 4 -32.66 -39.06 -3.72
CA ARG A 4 -31.47 -38.26 -3.93
C ARG A 4 -31.54 -37.07 -2.95
N ASP A 5 -30.69 -37.12 -1.95
CA ASP A 5 -30.43 -35.97 -1.08
C ASP A 5 -29.77 -34.89 -1.91
N THR A 6 -30.51 -33.85 -2.22
CA THR A 6 -30.05 -32.58 -2.78
C THR A 6 -29.89 -31.62 -1.63
N HIS A 7 -28.75 -31.59 -0.99
CA HIS A 7 -28.32 -30.47 -0.15
C HIS A 7 -26.83 -30.26 -0.28
N ASP A 8 -26.41 -29.66 -1.41
CA ASP A 8 -25.22 -28.87 -1.44
C ASP A 8 -25.62 -27.43 -1.81
N VAL A 9 -26.16 -26.74 -0.80
CA VAL A 9 -26.28 -25.27 -0.87
C VAL A 9 -24.92 -24.74 -0.57
N GLY A 10 -24.12 -24.54 -1.64
CA GLY A 10 -22.85 -23.81 -1.55
C GLY A 10 -23.09 -22.51 -0.81
N SER A 11 -22.60 -22.43 0.42
CA SER A 11 -22.57 -21.20 1.20
C SER A 11 -21.84 -20.17 0.34
N LEU A 12 -22.56 -19.21 -0.21
CA LEU A 12 -21.96 -18.01 -0.80
C LEU A 12 -21.10 -17.38 0.30
N ILE A 13 -19.79 -17.54 0.19
CA ILE A 13 -18.86 -16.85 1.07
C ILE A 13 -18.97 -15.38 0.70
N ILE A 14 -19.78 -14.65 1.46
CA ILE A 14 -19.91 -13.20 1.30
C ILE A 14 -18.57 -12.62 1.75
N MET A 15 -17.77 -12.16 0.80
CA MET A 15 -16.48 -11.53 1.07
C MET A 15 -16.72 -10.23 1.82
N LYS A 16 -16.10 -10.10 2.98
CA LYS A 16 -16.14 -8.90 3.82
C LYS A 16 -14.90 -8.04 3.58
N TYR A 17 -15.05 -6.76 3.80
CA TYR A 17 -13.99 -5.76 3.63
C TYR A 17 -13.84 -4.90 4.88
N ILE A 18 -12.63 -4.46 5.14
CA ILE A 18 -12.34 -3.38 6.09
C ILE A 18 -11.89 -2.14 5.32
N LYS A 19 -12.26 -0.96 5.81
CA LYS A 19 -11.98 0.33 5.17
C LYS A 19 -10.76 0.98 5.79
N LEU A 20 -9.80 1.37 4.94
CA LEU A 20 -8.69 2.25 5.28
C LEU A 20 -8.93 3.65 4.69
N VAL A 21 -8.53 4.68 5.43
CA VAL A 21 -8.55 6.08 5.00
C VAL A 21 -7.11 6.53 4.74
N LEU A 22 -6.75 6.68 3.48
CA LEU A 22 -5.42 7.12 3.07
C LEU A 22 -5.43 8.62 2.79
N ASN A 23 -5.20 9.42 3.83
CA ASN A 23 -5.12 10.87 3.78
C ASN A 23 -3.72 11.32 4.18
N SER A 24 -3.08 12.14 3.35
CA SER A 24 -1.75 12.70 3.63
C SER A 24 -1.50 13.90 2.73
N ASN A 25 -0.64 14.82 3.17
CA ASN A 25 -0.17 15.91 2.31
C ASN A 25 0.58 15.40 1.08
N LEU A 26 1.30 14.29 1.22
CA LEU A 26 2.02 13.62 0.14
C LEU A 26 1.77 12.12 0.19
N GLN A 27 1.57 11.51 -0.99
CA GLN A 27 1.47 10.07 -1.15
C GLN A 27 2.35 9.63 -2.33
N TYR A 28 2.86 8.39 -2.27
CA TYR A 28 3.68 7.83 -3.32
C TYR A 28 3.37 6.35 -3.51
N TYR A 29 2.96 5.98 -4.71
CA TYR A 29 2.67 4.61 -5.10
C TYR A 29 3.54 4.26 -6.30
N ALA A 30 4.55 3.44 -6.07
CA ALA A 30 5.54 3.11 -7.10
C ALA A 30 4.85 2.54 -8.35
N LYS A 31 5.14 3.13 -9.50
CA LYS A 31 4.64 2.67 -10.78
C LYS A 31 5.29 1.34 -11.14
N GLN A 32 4.49 0.32 -11.41
CA GLN A 32 5.02 -0.96 -11.91
C GLN A 32 5.69 -0.72 -13.27
N ASN A 33 6.83 -1.37 -13.50
CA ASN A 33 7.62 -1.33 -14.73
C ASN A 33 8.30 0.02 -15.09
N HIS A 34 8.01 1.11 -14.39
CA HIS A 34 8.61 2.44 -14.62
C HIS A 34 8.93 3.16 -13.31
N THR A 35 9.44 2.42 -12.30
CA THR A 35 9.76 3.00 -11.00
C THR A 35 10.83 4.09 -11.07
N SER A 36 11.72 4.00 -12.06
CA SER A 36 12.69 5.06 -12.32
C SER A 36 13.18 4.99 -13.78
N ILE A 37 13.28 6.14 -14.43
CA ILE A 37 14.02 6.31 -15.67
C ILE A 37 15.16 7.28 -15.34
N GLY A 38 16.37 6.74 -15.22
CA GLY A 38 17.50 7.53 -14.73
C GLY A 38 17.25 7.98 -13.27
N ASN A 39 17.18 9.29 -13.08
CA ASN A 39 16.97 9.91 -11.76
C ASN A 39 15.50 10.31 -11.48
N TYR A 40 14.55 9.90 -12.31
CA TYR A 40 13.13 10.18 -12.16
C TYR A 40 12.40 8.99 -11.54
N PHE A 41 11.59 9.25 -10.51
CA PHE A 41 10.78 8.27 -9.78
C PHE A 41 9.32 8.69 -9.89
N TYR A 42 8.53 7.91 -10.61
CA TYR A 42 7.13 8.20 -10.88
C TYR A 42 6.20 7.54 -9.87
N THR A 43 5.06 8.19 -9.60
CA THR A 43 3.98 7.63 -8.80
C THR A 43 2.78 7.27 -9.68
N GLU A 44 2.06 6.20 -9.31
CA GLU A 44 0.71 5.98 -9.81
C GLU A 44 -0.25 7.06 -9.30
N SER A 45 -1.40 7.20 -9.93
CA SER A 45 -2.44 8.15 -9.54
C SER A 45 -3.36 7.63 -8.43
N HIS A 46 -3.14 6.41 -7.98
CA HIS A 46 -3.95 5.71 -6.97
C HIS A 46 -3.10 4.72 -6.17
N PRO A 47 -3.60 4.23 -5.01
CA PRO A 47 -2.94 3.20 -4.25
C PRO A 47 -2.79 1.90 -5.05
N THR A 48 -1.58 1.33 -5.06
CA THR A 48 -1.34 0.01 -5.65
C THR A 48 -1.54 -1.09 -4.62
N LYS A 49 -1.92 -2.30 -5.06
CA LYS A 49 -2.08 -3.47 -4.18
C LYS A 49 -0.79 -3.76 -3.39
N SER A 50 0.36 -3.68 -4.04
CA SER A 50 1.66 -3.89 -3.41
C SER A 50 1.96 -2.88 -2.30
N ALA A 51 1.56 -1.61 -2.47
CA ALA A 51 1.72 -0.59 -1.44
C ALA A 51 0.81 -0.86 -0.24
N VAL A 52 -0.44 -1.26 -0.47
CA VAL A 52 -1.40 -1.59 0.58
C VAL A 52 -0.94 -2.83 1.36
N VAL A 53 -0.54 -3.89 0.67
CA VAL A 53 0.02 -5.11 1.30
C VAL A 53 1.29 -4.77 2.10
N GLY A 54 2.14 -3.90 1.58
CA GLY A 54 3.31 -3.40 2.32
C GLY A 54 2.94 -2.65 3.61
N MET A 55 1.83 -1.88 3.62
CA MET A 55 1.32 -1.23 4.84
C MET A 55 0.76 -2.26 5.83
N VAL A 56 0.01 -3.26 5.35
CA VAL A 56 -0.48 -4.39 6.16
C VAL A 56 0.70 -5.12 6.80
N GLY A 57 1.72 -5.46 6.01
CA GLY A 57 2.94 -6.10 6.51
C GLY A 57 3.66 -5.27 7.57
N ALA A 58 3.76 -3.95 7.37
CA ALA A 58 4.35 -3.06 8.37
C ALA A 58 3.53 -3.05 9.68
N ALA A 59 2.20 -2.98 9.59
CA ALA A 59 1.34 -3.02 10.75
C ALA A 59 1.46 -4.35 11.51
N LEU A 60 1.51 -5.48 10.81
CA LEU A 60 1.69 -6.82 11.37
C LEU A 60 3.12 -7.11 11.85
N GLY A 61 4.10 -6.25 11.55
CA GLY A 61 5.50 -6.48 11.90
C GLY A 61 6.23 -7.49 11.00
N ILE A 62 5.70 -7.75 9.81
CA ILE A 62 6.31 -8.67 8.83
C ILE A 62 7.51 -7.97 8.17
N PRO A 63 8.71 -8.58 8.21
CA PRO A 63 9.90 -8.02 7.57
C PRO A 63 9.75 -7.91 6.05
N ARG A 64 10.42 -6.93 5.45
CA ARG A 64 10.50 -6.84 3.99
C ARG A 64 11.20 -8.09 3.44
N ASN A 65 10.72 -8.64 2.35
CA ASN A 65 11.16 -9.89 1.71
C ASN A 65 10.76 -11.19 2.46
N ASP A 66 9.84 -11.13 3.40
CA ASP A 66 9.23 -12.32 3.98
C ASP A 66 8.15 -12.87 3.01
N SER A 67 8.14 -14.19 2.81
CA SER A 67 7.16 -14.86 1.94
C SER A 67 5.70 -14.68 2.37
N LYS A 68 5.47 -14.29 3.62
CA LYS A 68 4.13 -13.91 4.10
C LYS A 68 3.56 -12.70 3.37
N LEU A 69 4.41 -11.80 2.87
CA LEU A 69 3.94 -10.67 2.07
C LEU A 69 3.38 -11.13 0.72
N ASP A 70 4.03 -12.12 0.08
CA ASP A 70 3.55 -12.69 -1.17
C ASP A 70 2.22 -13.43 -0.94
N TRP A 71 2.13 -14.17 0.17
CA TRP A 71 0.89 -14.82 0.57
C TRP A 71 -0.25 -13.82 0.81
N LEU A 72 0.01 -12.72 1.53
CA LEU A 72 -0.97 -11.63 1.71
C LEU A 72 -1.38 -11.01 0.38
N TYR A 73 -0.41 -10.82 -0.53
CA TYR A 73 -0.69 -10.26 -1.85
C TYR A 73 -1.65 -11.15 -2.66
N GLU A 74 -1.50 -12.47 -2.58
CA GLU A 74 -2.34 -13.43 -3.29
C GLU A 74 -3.73 -13.59 -2.65
N ASN A 75 -3.82 -13.52 -1.32
CA ASN A 75 -5.04 -13.87 -0.57
C ASN A 75 -5.91 -12.65 -0.17
N LEU A 76 -5.40 -11.42 -0.31
CA LEU A 76 -6.19 -10.22 -0.07
C LEU A 76 -6.75 -9.69 -1.39
N ASP A 77 -8.03 -9.35 -1.39
CA ASP A 77 -8.63 -8.49 -2.40
C ASP A 77 -8.49 -7.03 -1.98
N VAL A 78 -8.03 -6.16 -2.88
CA VAL A 78 -7.78 -4.77 -2.53
C VAL A 78 -8.42 -3.86 -3.57
N LYS A 79 -9.39 -3.07 -3.11
CA LYS A 79 -10.12 -2.09 -3.92
C LYS A 79 -9.90 -0.68 -3.37
N TYR A 80 -10.06 0.31 -4.22
CA TYR A 80 -10.01 1.71 -3.79
C TYR A 80 -11.16 2.53 -4.36
N HIS A 81 -11.52 3.56 -3.63
CA HIS A 81 -12.36 4.66 -4.08
C HIS A 81 -11.55 5.96 -4.00
N CYS A 82 -11.61 6.77 -5.05
CA CYS A 82 -10.92 8.05 -5.11
C CYS A 82 -11.87 9.16 -4.66
N GLU A 83 -11.78 9.57 -3.41
CA GLU A 83 -12.56 10.69 -2.87
C GLU A 83 -12.03 12.04 -3.39
N ARG A 84 -10.69 12.17 -3.44
CA ARG A 84 -10.01 13.35 -3.97
C ARG A 84 -8.70 12.94 -4.63
N PRO A 85 -8.56 13.14 -5.95
CA PRO A 85 -7.38 12.70 -6.69
C PRO A 85 -6.12 13.50 -6.32
N GLY A 86 -6.28 14.74 -5.86
CA GLY A 86 -5.16 15.63 -5.60
C GLY A 86 -4.46 16.08 -6.89
N SER A 87 -3.20 16.46 -6.76
CA SER A 87 -2.36 16.87 -7.89
C SER A 87 -0.99 16.18 -7.84
N LYS A 88 -0.39 15.95 -9.01
CA LYS A 88 0.98 15.45 -9.09
C LYS A 88 1.97 16.60 -8.99
N ILE A 89 2.94 16.45 -8.11
CA ILE A 89 4.06 17.38 -7.96
C ILE A 89 5.38 16.65 -8.11
N ILE A 90 6.42 17.34 -8.54
CA ILE A 90 7.78 16.81 -8.63
C ILE A 90 8.63 17.48 -7.56
N ASP A 91 9.19 16.67 -6.68
CA ASP A 91 10.14 17.09 -5.66
C ASP A 91 11.57 16.87 -6.18
N PHE A 92 12.33 17.95 -6.20
CA PHE A 92 13.73 17.94 -6.59
C PHE A 92 14.62 17.67 -5.38
N GLN A 93 15.36 16.59 -5.42
CA GLN A 93 16.23 16.17 -4.33
C GLN A 93 17.69 16.12 -4.78
N THR A 94 18.56 16.69 -3.99
CA THR A 94 20.01 16.58 -4.16
C THR A 94 20.57 15.74 -3.01
N VAL A 95 21.23 14.63 -3.34
CA VAL A 95 21.91 13.78 -2.37
C VAL A 95 23.41 13.88 -2.58
N ARG A 96 24.14 14.23 -1.52
CA ARG A 96 25.61 14.27 -1.54
C ARG A 96 26.15 13.29 -0.49
N PRO A 97 27.27 12.62 -0.77
CA PRO A 97 27.94 11.84 0.25
C PRO A 97 28.52 12.79 1.33
N THR A 98 28.56 12.33 2.56
CA THR A 98 29.26 13.03 3.63
C THR A 98 30.76 13.00 3.34
N LYS A 99 31.53 13.99 3.82
CA LYS A 99 32.98 14.07 3.60
C LYS A 99 33.65 12.77 4.06
N GLY A 100 34.32 12.09 3.13
CA GLY A 100 34.97 10.79 3.37
C GLY A 100 34.08 9.57 3.10
N GLU A 101 32.81 9.76 2.75
CA GLU A 101 31.91 8.70 2.30
C GLU A 101 31.79 8.71 0.77
N HIS A 102 31.36 7.60 0.18
CA HIS A 102 31.15 7.44 -1.25
C HIS A 102 29.79 6.83 -1.51
N PHE A 103 29.19 7.17 -2.64
CA PHE A 103 28.07 6.41 -3.14
C PHE A 103 28.54 5.02 -3.58
N PHE A 104 27.66 4.05 -3.49
CA PHE A 104 27.86 2.73 -4.06
C PHE A 104 27.03 2.61 -5.34
N THR A 105 27.61 2.01 -6.38
CA THR A 105 26.86 1.62 -7.58
C THR A 105 25.94 0.45 -7.26
N VAL A 106 25.02 0.13 -8.18
CA VAL A 106 24.14 -1.05 -8.07
C VAL A 106 24.95 -2.35 -7.92
N GLU A 107 26.18 -2.38 -8.48
CA GLU A 107 27.12 -3.52 -8.40
C GLU A 107 27.94 -3.54 -7.09
N GLY A 108 27.66 -2.62 -6.16
CA GLY A 108 28.36 -2.55 -4.86
C GLY A 108 29.76 -1.92 -4.93
N LYS A 109 30.17 -1.34 -6.07
CA LYS A 109 31.45 -0.63 -6.20
C LYS A 109 31.32 0.80 -5.69
N LYS A 110 32.40 1.31 -5.07
CA LYS A 110 32.46 2.72 -4.68
C LYS A 110 32.44 3.60 -5.92
N SER A 111 31.57 4.61 -5.92
CA SER A 111 31.59 5.64 -6.96
C SER A 111 32.87 6.46 -6.83
N THR A 112 33.53 6.73 -7.93
CA THR A 112 34.70 7.63 -8.01
C THR A 112 34.31 9.11 -8.06
N SER A 113 33.01 9.40 -8.16
CA SER A 113 32.49 10.76 -8.27
C SER A 113 31.94 11.23 -6.93
N ASP A 114 32.44 12.35 -6.42
CA ASP A 114 31.87 13.10 -5.28
C ASP A 114 30.71 14.01 -5.72
N ALA A 115 30.29 13.92 -6.98
CA ALA A 115 29.20 14.70 -7.51
C ALA A 115 27.87 14.36 -6.82
N ALA A 116 27.05 15.39 -6.63
CA ALA A 116 25.71 15.20 -6.10
C ALA A 116 24.83 14.38 -7.07
N ILE A 117 24.11 13.44 -6.53
CA ILE A 117 23.04 12.74 -7.26
C ILE A 117 21.77 13.58 -7.17
N ILE A 118 21.24 13.96 -8.31
CA ILE A 118 19.94 14.65 -8.43
C ILE A 118 18.86 13.61 -8.62
N LYS A 119 17.76 13.72 -7.86
CA LYS A 119 16.58 12.88 -8.01
C LYS A 119 15.34 13.75 -8.17
N HIS A 120 14.48 13.37 -9.09
CA HIS A 120 13.16 13.93 -9.30
C HIS A 120 12.14 12.89 -8.83
N VAL A 121 11.41 13.20 -7.79
CA VAL A 121 10.43 12.27 -7.21
C VAL A 121 9.04 12.87 -7.37
N GLU A 122 8.19 12.17 -8.12
CA GLU A 122 6.79 12.53 -8.26
C GLU A 122 6.01 12.08 -7.03
N PHE A 123 5.12 12.94 -6.52
CA PHE A 123 4.20 12.64 -5.44
C PHE A 123 2.79 13.04 -5.82
N LEU A 124 1.81 12.41 -5.19
CA LEU A 124 0.44 12.91 -5.13
C LEU A 124 0.33 13.86 -3.94
N GLN A 125 -0.10 15.09 -4.18
CA GLN A 125 -0.34 16.10 -3.16
C GLN A 125 -1.84 16.20 -2.89
N ASP A 126 -2.20 16.25 -1.59
CA ASP A 126 -3.57 16.46 -1.10
C ASP A 126 -4.60 15.43 -1.63
N SER A 127 -4.16 14.21 -1.89
CA SER A 127 -5.02 13.10 -2.30
C SER A 127 -5.72 12.48 -1.09
N LEU A 128 -6.94 11.98 -1.31
CA LEU A 128 -7.71 11.20 -0.33
C LEU A 128 -8.29 9.98 -1.02
N PHE A 129 -7.92 8.80 -0.52
CA PHE A 129 -8.45 7.52 -0.99
C PHE A 129 -9.06 6.75 0.16
N PHE A 130 -10.16 6.06 -0.13
CA PHE A 130 -10.67 4.98 0.70
C PHE A 130 -10.22 3.67 0.08
N VAL A 131 -9.51 2.85 0.85
CA VAL A 131 -9.06 1.53 0.42
C VAL A 131 -9.82 0.48 1.19
N TYR A 132 -10.29 -0.52 0.48
CA TYR A 132 -11.06 -1.64 1.02
C TYR A 132 -10.23 -2.91 0.87
N ILE A 133 -9.95 -3.56 1.99
CA ILE A 133 -9.21 -4.82 2.05
C ILE A 133 -10.22 -5.93 2.33
N GLY A 134 -10.38 -6.84 1.37
CA GLY A 134 -11.23 -8.02 1.46
C GLY A 134 -10.42 -9.28 1.72
N GLY A 135 -11.02 -10.20 2.44
CA GLY A 135 -10.40 -11.49 2.76
C GLY A 135 -11.17 -12.29 3.78
N GLU A 136 -10.53 -13.33 4.33
CA GLU A 136 -11.10 -14.11 5.42
C GLU A 136 -11.30 -13.26 6.69
N GLU A 137 -12.41 -13.44 7.39
CA GLU A 137 -12.80 -12.59 8.52
C GLU A 137 -11.79 -12.63 9.68
N THR A 138 -11.18 -13.77 9.94
CA THR A 138 -10.13 -13.90 10.97
C THR A 138 -8.91 -13.06 10.62
N LEU A 139 -8.46 -13.11 9.36
CA LEU A 139 -7.36 -12.30 8.84
C LEU A 139 -7.70 -10.80 8.87
N LEU A 140 -8.92 -10.43 8.50
CA LEU A 140 -9.35 -9.03 8.54
C LEU A 140 -9.36 -8.46 9.96
N LYS A 141 -9.77 -9.24 10.97
CA LYS A 141 -9.70 -8.86 12.39
C LYS A 141 -8.25 -8.67 12.85
N GLU A 142 -7.34 -9.56 12.43
CA GLU A 142 -5.92 -9.44 12.73
C GLU A 142 -5.32 -8.17 12.10
N ILE A 143 -5.60 -7.93 10.83
CA ILE A 143 -5.16 -6.72 10.11
C ILE A 143 -5.73 -5.46 10.77
N HIS A 144 -7.01 -5.45 11.13
CA HIS A 144 -7.63 -4.34 11.83
C HIS A 144 -6.93 -4.04 13.16
N ALA A 145 -6.72 -5.05 14.00
CA ALA A 145 -6.03 -4.92 15.28
C ALA A 145 -4.59 -4.39 15.08
N ALA A 146 -3.89 -4.87 14.05
CA ALA A 146 -2.55 -4.42 13.70
C ALA A 146 -2.52 -2.94 13.28
N PHE A 147 -3.48 -2.46 12.50
CA PHE A 147 -3.55 -1.02 12.17
C PHE A 147 -3.93 -0.15 13.37
N CYS A 148 -4.68 -0.68 14.33
CA CYS A 148 -4.97 0.04 15.58
C CYS A 148 -3.73 0.20 16.47
N ASN A 149 -2.82 -0.77 16.45
CA ASN A 149 -1.55 -0.77 17.21
C ASN A 149 -0.40 -1.35 16.37
N PRO A 150 0.10 -0.61 15.39
CA PRO A 150 1.05 -1.13 14.41
C PRO A 150 2.43 -1.40 15.02
N VAL A 151 3.04 -2.54 14.65
CA VAL A 151 4.43 -2.91 15.05
C VAL A 151 5.42 -1.93 14.44
N TYR A 152 5.28 -1.62 13.16
CA TYR A 152 6.07 -0.59 12.48
C TYR A 152 5.18 0.57 12.03
N PRO A 153 5.71 1.81 12.05
CA PRO A 153 4.97 2.95 11.52
C PRO A 153 4.54 2.72 10.06
N THR A 154 3.29 2.98 9.78
CA THR A 154 2.73 2.89 8.42
C THR A 154 2.91 4.22 7.68
N PHE A 155 3.35 4.16 6.43
CA PHE A 155 3.52 5.31 5.55
C PHE A 155 2.78 5.08 4.23
N LEU A 156 2.28 6.15 3.61
CA LEU A 156 1.59 6.04 2.33
C LEU A 156 2.60 5.99 1.17
N GLY A 157 3.43 4.94 1.18
CA GLY A 157 4.48 4.64 0.22
C GLY A 157 5.88 4.97 0.72
N ARG A 158 6.29 6.22 0.77
CA ARG A 158 7.61 6.63 1.27
C ARG A 158 7.53 7.16 2.71
N ARG A 159 8.65 7.11 3.45
CA ARG A 159 8.73 7.55 4.86
C ARG A 159 8.26 9.00 5.11
N ARG A 160 8.34 9.86 4.11
CA ARG A 160 7.85 11.24 4.20
C ARG A 160 6.34 11.38 3.97
N CYS A 161 5.68 10.34 3.49
CA CYS A 161 4.24 10.30 3.26
C CYS A 161 3.53 9.83 4.54
N ILE A 162 3.44 10.73 5.52
CA ILE A 162 2.89 10.44 6.84
C ILE A 162 1.38 10.58 6.78
N PRO A 163 0.61 9.57 7.22
CA PRO A 163 -0.85 9.68 7.29
C PRO A 163 -1.32 10.82 8.19
N ILE A 164 -2.38 11.52 7.77
CA ILE A 164 -3.08 12.50 8.58
C ILE A 164 -4.25 11.81 9.28
N GLY A 165 -4.21 11.75 10.59
CA GLY A 165 -5.23 11.08 11.37
C GLY A 165 -5.06 9.55 11.41
N ARG A 166 -6.16 8.87 11.69
CA ARG A 166 -6.17 7.40 11.76
C ARG A 166 -6.40 6.81 10.39
N ILE A 167 -5.64 5.78 10.08
CA ILE A 167 -5.82 5.02 8.83
C ILE A 167 -7.08 4.14 8.90
N ILE A 168 -7.46 3.65 10.09
CA ILE A 168 -8.60 2.76 10.29
C ILE A 168 -9.47 3.22 11.46
N SER A 169 -10.77 2.90 11.45
CA SER A 169 -11.66 3.08 12.59
C SER A 169 -11.15 2.33 13.82
N LYS A 170 -11.51 2.78 15.02
CA LYS A 170 -11.21 2.04 16.26
C LYS A 170 -12.03 0.76 16.36
N GLU A 171 -13.26 0.80 15.90
CA GLU A 171 -14.18 -0.32 15.94
C GLU A 171 -14.04 -1.15 14.67
N TYR A 172 -14.15 -2.47 14.81
CA TYR A 172 -14.15 -3.38 13.68
C TYR A 172 -15.53 -3.36 13.03
N GLU A 173 -15.62 -2.71 11.90
CA GLU A 173 -16.86 -2.56 11.11
C GLU A 173 -16.65 -3.15 9.72
N PRO A 174 -16.91 -4.47 9.54
CA PRO A 174 -16.78 -5.07 8.23
C PRO A 174 -17.93 -4.64 7.31
N ILE A 175 -17.58 -4.38 6.05
CA ILE A 175 -18.49 -3.93 4.99
C ILE A 175 -18.70 -5.09 4.02
N ASN A 176 -19.93 -5.30 3.54
CA ASN A 176 -20.19 -6.28 2.50
C ASN A 176 -19.88 -5.71 1.11
N MET A 177 -19.51 -6.56 0.16
CA MET A 177 -19.18 -6.12 -1.19
C MET A 177 -20.31 -5.34 -1.87
N GLU A 178 -21.55 -5.68 -1.60
CA GLU A 178 -22.76 -5.03 -2.15
C GLU A 178 -22.91 -3.56 -1.72
N GLU A 179 -22.27 -3.20 -0.60
CA GLU A 179 -22.28 -1.83 -0.07
C GLU A 179 -21.20 -0.94 -0.69
N LEU A 180 -20.21 -1.55 -1.39
CA LEU A 180 -19.15 -0.83 -2.05
C LEU A 180 -19.64 -0.22 -3.37
N LYS A 181 -19.55 1.11 -3.47
CA LYS A 181 -19.92 1.86 -4.68
C LYS A 181 -18.68 2.57 -5.23
N ASP A 182 -18.61 2.68 -6.55
CA ASP A 182 -17.56 3.42 -7.27
C ASP A 182 -16.14 3.00 -6.84
N VAL A 183 -15.94 1.69 -6.67
CA VAL A 183 -14.63 1.11 -6.31
C VAL A 183 -13.96 0.48 -7.51
N TYR A 184 -12.63 0.56 -7.53
CA TYR A 184 -11.76 0.01 -8.56
C TYR A 184 -10.74 -0.94 -7.93
N ASP A 185 -10.32 -1.94 -8.68
CA ASP A 185 -9.27 -2.86 -8.22
C ASP A 185 -7.93 -2.14 -8.15
N CYS A 186 -7.18 -2.40 -7.07
CA CYS A 186 -5.78 -2.00 -6.98
C CYS A 186 -4.93 -2.97 -7.80
N VAL A 187 -4.23 -2.49 -8.78
CA VAL A 187 -3.30 -3.27 -9.62
C VAL A 187 -1.91 -3.31 -8.99
#